data_2f8f6f3796ea0391949d59d304f28f38
#
_entry.id   2f8f6f3796ea0391949d59d304f28f38
#
_cell.length_a   1.000
_cell.length_b   1.000
_cell.length_c   1.000
_cell.angle_alpha   90.00
_cell.angle_beta   90.00
_cell.angle_gamma   90.00
#
_symmetry.space_group_name_H-M   'P 1'
#
loop_
_entity.id
_entity.type
_entity.pdbx_description
1 polymer ?
#
loop_
_entity_poly.entity_id
_entity_poly.type
_entity_poly.pdbx_seq_one_letter_code
_entity_poly.pdbx_strand_id
1 'polypeptide(L)'
;LILLSYLLLTFSLSAQAAPASYEQAQIYACRAASSFMIYRGEGLQPEHAQQVQTDLQQLQDATQPLLAQGDAALNSALKNLVAQLQEGMQYGPEEEDMPWAFPSNLSKNLRSFLKASMDAEQRQGLSSGVSPKIQYLMTQYIYSAYFGLFEISRESPDIYLGQTEVQLIPQIEAAVGSETAGTDAKTRTRWKFLKTALADMDSSVSSNSTRSKRPF
;
A
#
# COMPACT_ATOMS: atom_id res chain seq x y z
N LEU A 1 -65.45 16.18 -10.26
CA LEU A 1 -64.61 15.03 -9.92
C LEU A 1 -63.22 15.31 -10.48
N ILE A 2 -62.28 15.82 -9.65
CA ILE A 2 -60.91 16.14 -10.03
C ILE A 2 -60.03 15.00 -9.53
N LEU A 3 -59.54 14.17 -10.44
CA LEU A 3 -58.52 13.13 -10.18
C LEU A 3 -57.16 13.82 -10.15
N LEU A 4 -56.63 13.96 -8.94
CA LEU A 4 -55.27 14.47 -8.68
C LEU A 4 -54.30 13.27 -8.78
N SER A 5 -53.66 13.14 -9.97
CA SER A 5 -52.58 12.16 -10.15
C SER A 5 -51.33 12.65 -9.46
N TYR A 6 -50.99 12.10 -8.31
CA TYR A 6 -49.70 12.26 -7.66
C TYR A 6 -48.64 11.51 -8.45
N LEU A 7 -47.88 12.23 -9.25
CA LEU A 7 -46.64 11.75 -9.89
C LEU A 7 -45.54 11.76 -8.83
N LEU A 8 -45.35 10.62 -8.15
CA LEU A 8 -44.20 10.39 -7.28
C LEU A 8 -42.94 10.32 -8.13
N LEU A 9 -42.24 11.43 -8.30
CA LEU A 9 -40.86 11.44 -8.76
C LEU A 9 -40.00 10.83 -7.68
N THR A 10 -39.74 9.53 -7.78
CA THR A 10 -38.66 8.87 -7.04
C THR A 10 -37.32 9.35 -7.59
N PHE A 11 -36.76 10.37 -7.00
CA PHE A 11 -35.35 10.71 -7.18
C PHE A 11 -34.52 9.56 -6.56
N SER A 12 -34.14 8.60 -7.39
CA SER A 12 -33.07 7.67 -7.05
C SER A 12 -31.80 8.52 -6.94
N LEU A 13 -31.40 8.86 -5.70
CA LEU A 13 -30.04 9.30 -5.44
C LEU A 13 -29.13 8.09 -5.76
N SER A 14 -28.69 8.03 -7.02
CA SER A 14 -27.55 7.21 -7.36
C SER A 14 -26.38 7.77 -6.55
N ALA A 15 -26.00 7.07 -5.47
CA ALA A 15 -24.73 7.32 -4.81
C ALA A 15 -23.66 7.16 -5.90
N GLN A 16 -23.17 8.28 -6.41
CA GLN A 16 -22.13 8.30 -7.42
C GLN A 16 -20.89 7.76 -6.73
N ALA A 17 -20.58 6.47 -6.96
CA ALA A 17 -19.33 5.89 -6.50
C ALA A 17 -18.20 6.83 -6.96
N ALA A 18 -17.31 7.19 -6.05
CA ALA A 18 -16.14 7.97 -6.41
C ALA A 18 -15.45 7.31 -7.62
N PRO A 19 -14.97 8.09 -8.59
CA PRO A 19 -14.33 7.50 -9.76
C PRO A 19 -13.20 6.58 -9.32
N ALA A 20 -13.15 5.37 -9.88
CA ALA A 20 -12.10 4.41 -9.61
C ALA A 20 -10.75 5.06 -9.89
N SER A 21 -9.85 5.02 -8.91
CA SER A 21 -8.57 5.68 -9.02
C SER A 21 -7.45 4.66 -8.83
N TYR A 22 -6.46 4.68 -9.72
CA TYR A 22 -5.23 3.89 -9.58
C TYR A 22 -4.50 4.22 -8.28
N GLU A 23 -4.56 5.48 -7.86
CA GLU A 23 -4.00 5.93 -6.59
C GLU A 23 -4.60 5.16 -5.40
N GLN A 24 -5.92 4.99 -5.35
CA GLN A 24 -6.57 4.22 -4.29
C GLN A 24 -6.19 2.75 -4.33
N ALA A 25 -6.13 2.13 -5.51
CA ALA A 25 -5.68 0.75 -5.65
C ALA A 25 -4.25 0.55 -5.14
N GLN A 26 -3.33 1.46 -5.45
CA GLN A 26 -1.95 1.44 -4.95
C GLN A 26 -1.89 1.60 -3.42
N ILE A 27 -2.66 2.53 -2.86
CA ILE A 27 -2.75 2.74 -1.41
C ILE A 27 -3.26 1.47 -0.70
N TYR A 28 -4.35 0.87 -1.19
CA TYR A 28 -4.92 -0.32 -0.55
C TYR A 28 -4.05 -1.56 -0.70
N ALA A 29 -3.30 -1.71 -1.79
CA ALA A 29 -2.32 -2.78 -1.91
C ALA A 29 -1.22 -2.68 -0.85
N CYS A 30 -0.68 -1.49 -0.65
CA CYS A 30 0.30 -1.22 0.40
C CYS A 30 -0.29 -1.45 1.80
N ARG A 31 -1.54 -1.02 2.04
CA ARG A 31 -2.22 -1.23 3.31
C ARG A 31 -2.47 -2.69 3.61
N ALA A 32 -2.98 -3.46 2.65
CA ALA A 32 -3.21 -4.89 2.82
C ALA A 32 -1.91 -5.65 3.16
N ALA A 33 -0.80 -5.32 2.48
CA ALA A 33 0.51 -5.87 2.83
C ALA A 33 0.97 -5.45 4.23
N SER A 34 0.80 -4.18 4.60
CA SER A 34 1.16 -3.65 5.92
C SER A 34 0.35 -4.30 7.03
N SER A 35 -0.97 -4.39 6.89
CA SER A 35 -1.86 -5.03 7.86
C SER A 35 -1.52 -6.50 8.06
N PHE A 36 -1.16 -7.21 6.97
CA PHE A 36 -0.70 -8.59 7.05
C PHE A 36 0.60 -8.72 7.85
N MET A 37 1.58 -7.84 7.60
CA MET A 37 2.84 -7.88 8.34
C MET A 37 2.64 -7.60 9.83
N ILE A 38 1.77 -6.66 10.18
CA ILE A 38 1.38 -6.38 11.58
C ILE A 38 0.68 -7.61 12.17
N TYR A 39 -0.27 -8.22 11.47
CA TYR A 39 -0.95 -9.44 11.91
C TYR A 39 0.05 -10.55 12.27
N ARG A 40 1.04 -10.78 11.44
CA ARG A 40 2.09 -11.77 11.70
C ARG A 40 3.02 -11.35 12.85
N GLY A 41 3.48 -10.10 12.84
CA GLY A 41 4.45 -9.59 13.79
C GLY A 41 3.88 -9.39 15.22
N GLU A 42 2.57 -9.14 15.33
CA GLU A 42 1.89 -8.94 16.63
C GLU A 42 1.23 -10.23 17.16
N GLY A 43 1.61 -11.40 16.64
CA GLY A 43 1.20 -12.70 17.19
C GLY A 43 -0.23 -13.12 16.79
N LEU A 44 -0.62 -12.90 15.55
CA LEU A 44 -1.85 -13.39 14.93
C LEU A 44 -3.15 -12.94 15.64
N GLN A 45 -3.16 -11.72 16.17
CA GLN A 45 -4.32 -11.19 16.89
C GLN A 45 -5.56 -11.11 15.99
N PRO A 46 -6.76 -11.50 16.48
CA PRO A 46 -8.00 -11.51 15.68
C PRO A 46 -8.34 -10.14 15.08
N GLU A 47 -8.06 -9.04 15.79
CA GLU A 47 -8.30 -7.68 15.34
C GLU A 47 -7.45 -7.34 14.11
N HIS A 48 -6.19 -7.77 14.10
CA HIS A 48 -5.30 -7.61 12.97
C HIS A 48 -5.73 -8.49 11.79
N ALA A 49 -6.18 -9.72 12.04
CA ALA A 49 -6.75 -10.57 10.99
C ALA A 49 -7.96 -9.91 10.31
N GLN A 50 -8.86 -9.32 11.10
CA GLN A 50 -10.01 -8.58 10.57
C GLN A 50 -9.58 -7.36 9.74
N GLN A 51 -8.52 -6.65 10.17
CA GLN A 51 -7.98 -5.52 9.41
C GLN A 51 -7.40 -5.96 8.06
N VAL A 52 -6.68 -7.10 8.01
CA VAL A 52 -6.20 -7.68 6.74
C VAL A 52 -7.36 -7.95 5.79
N GLN A 53 -8.44 -8.60 6.27
CA GLN A 53 -9.62 -8.89 5.45
C GLN A 53 -10.27 -7.60 4.93
N THR A 54 -10.39 -6.59 5.78
CA THR A 54 -10.93 -5.27 5.40
C THR A 54 -10.09 -4.61 4.31
N ASP A 55 -8.76 -4.58 4.48
CA ASP A 55 -7.86 -3.95 3.49
C ASP A 55 -7.78 -4.74 2.18
N LEU A 56 -7.88 -6.09 2.24
CA LEU A 56 -8.01 -6.94 1.04
C LEU A 56 -9.31 -6.65 0.27
N GLN A 57 -10.43 -6.52 0.97
CA GLN A 57 -11.69 -6.17 0.34
C GLN A 57 -11.62 -4.78 -0.32
N GLN A 58 -11.07 -3.79 0.38
CA GLN A 58 -10.89 -2.45 -0.16
C GLN A 58 -9.98 -2.43 -1.40
N LEU A 59 -8.91 -3.26 -1.40
CA LEU A 59 -8.05 -3.43 -2.58
C LEU A 59 -8.84 -3.99 -3.78
N GLN A 60 -9.63 -5.03 -3.55
CA GLN A 60 -10.45 -5.64 -4.59
C GLN A 60 -11.50 -4.66 -5.13
N ASP A 61 -12.22 -3.98 -4.23
CA ASP A 61 -13.26 -2.99 -4.59
C ASP A 61 -12.66 -1.81 -5.39
N ALA A 62 -11.50 -1.29 -4.98
CA ALA A 62 -10.82 -0.21 -5.69
C ALA A 62 -10.29 -0.64 -7.06
N THR A 63 -9.92 -1.91 -7.22
CA THR A 63 -9.32 -2.42 -8.46
C THR A 63 -10.39 -2.93 -9.45
N GLN A 64 -11.53 -3.42 -8.96
CA GLN A 64 -12.58 -3.99 -9.80
C GLN A 64 -13.00 -3.10 -10.99
N PRO A 65 -13.28 -1.79 -10.81
CA PRO A 65 -13.64 -0.92 -11.93
C PRO A 65 -12.49 -0.72 -12.92
N LEU A 66 -11.24 -0.79 -12.47
CA LEU A 66 -10.06 -0.68 -13.33
C LEU A 66 -9.89 -1.91 -14.21
N LEU A 67 -10.22 -3.10 -13.68
CA LEU A 67 -10.19 -4.37 -14.42
C LEU A 67 -11.23 -4.45 -15.52
N ALA A 68 -12.33 -3.71 -15.43
CA ALA A 68 -13.35 -3.63 -16.48
C ALA A 68 -12.79 -3.10 -17.82
N GLN A 69 -11.62 -2.48 -17.79
CA GLN A 69 -10.90 -1.99 -18.96
C GLN A 69 -10.07 -3.07 -19.67
N GLY A 70 -10.06 -4.30 -19.15
CA GLY A 70 -9.42 -5.46 -19.80
C GLY A 70 -7.90 -5.56 -19.60
N ASP A 71 -7.33 -4.89 -18.61
CA ASP A 71 -5.88 -4.97 -18.34
C ASP A 71 -5.51 -6.32 -17.71
N ALA A 72 -4.99 -7.22 -18.54
CA ALA A 72 -4.60 -8.58 -18.11
C ALA A 72 -3.42 -8.57 -17.14
N ALA A 73 -2.47 -7.63 -17.29
CA ALA A 73 -1.30 -7.53 -16.41
C ALA A 73 -1.72 -7.10 -15.00
N LEU A 74 -2.56 -6.07 -14.89
CA LEU A 74 -3.11 -5.61 -13.62
C LEU A 74 -3.94 -6.71 -12.93
N ASN A 75 -4.79 -7.42 -13.70
CA ASN A 75 -5.60 -8.52 -13.16
C ASN A 75 -4.72 -9.67 -12.63
N SER A 76 -3.70 -10.08 -13.38
CA SER A 76 -2.78 -11.14 -12.95
C SER A 76 -2.02 -10.72 -11.68
N ALA A 77 -1.50 -9.50 -11.64
CA ALA A 77 -0.77 -8.98 -10.50
C ALA A 77 -1.65 -8.87 -9.24
N LEU A 78 -2.91 -8.42 -9.38
CA LEU A 78 -3.88 -8.42 -8.28
C LEU A 78 -4.11 -9.83 -7.72
N LYS A 79 -4.39 -10.80 -8.60
CA LYS A 79 -4.63 -12.19 -8.18
C LYS A 79 -3.45 -12.77 -7.43
N ASN A 80 -2.21 -12.52 -7.90
CA ASN A 80 -1.01 -13.01 -7.25
C ASN A 80 -0.81 -12.38 -5.87
N LEU A 81 -1.02 -11.07 -5.73
CA LEU A 81 -0.91 -10.37 -4.45
C LEU A 81 -1.96 -10.86 -3.45
N VAL A 82 -3.22 -10.95 -3.87
CA VAL A 82 -4.33 -11.42 -3.02
C VAL A 82 -4.10 -12.86 -2.58
N ALA A 83 -3.74 -13.76 -3.51
CA ALA A 83 -3.44 -15.15 -3.19
C ALA A 83 -2.29 -15.28 -2.19
N GLN A 84 -1.21 -14.51 -2.37
CA GLN A 84 -0.06 -14.51 -1.46
C GLN A 84 -0.46 -14.07 -0.04
N LEU A 85 -1.27 -13.01 0.10
CA LEU A 85 -1.74 -12.54 1.41
C LEU A 85 -2.70 -13.55 2.06
N GLN A 86 -3.61 -14.14 1.29
CA GLN A 86 -4.53 -15.16 1.79
C GLN A 86 -3.81 -16.44 2.21
N GLU A 87 -2.80 -16.88 1.45
CA GLU A 87 -1.92 -17.99 1.80
C GLU A 87 -1.19 -17.71 3.12
N GLY A 88 -0.60 -16.53 3.25
CA GLY A 88 0.11 -16.12 4.45
C GLY A 88 -0.75 -16.11 5.72
N MET A 89 -2.04 -15.84 5.59
CA MET A 89 -2.98 -15.91 6.73
C MET A 89 -3.31 -17.33 7.19
N GLN A 90 -2.96 -18.36 6.42
CA GLN A 90 -3.17 -19.76 6.79
C GLN A 90 -2.00 -20.35 7.56
N TYR A 91 -0.84 -19.69 7.58
CA TYR A 91 0.33 -20.19 8.30
C TYR A 91 0.13 -20.08 9.82
N GLY A 92 0.62 -21.09 10.54
CA GLY A 92 0.59 -21.14 12.00
C GLY A 92 1.47 -20.06 12.65
N PRO A 93 1.49 -20.02 14.01
CA PRO A 93 2.18 -18.98 14.76
C PRO A 93 3.70 -19.11 14.81
N GLU A 94 4.23 -20.32 14.56
CA GLU A 94 5.66 -20.56 14.66
C GLU A 94 6.39 -20.01 13.43
N GLU A 95 7.66 -19.66 13.60
CA GLU A 95 8.48 -19.12 12.51
C GLU A 95 8.63 -20.14 11.37
N GLU A 96 8.75 -21.43 11.70
CA GLU A 96 8.89 -22.53 10.75
C GLU A 96 7.61 -22.80 9.93
N ASP A 97 6.45 -22.34 10.40
CA ASP A 97 5.19 -22.51 9.69
C ASP A 97 5.13 -21.68 8.40
N MET A 98 5.91 -20.61 8.32
CA MET A 98 5.97 -19.74 7.15
C MET A 98 7.21 -20.04 6.32
N PRO A 99 7.06 -20.33 5.00
CA PRO A 99 8.21 -20.55 4.13
C PRO A 99 9.19 -19.38 4.17
N TRP A 100 10.48 -19.64 4.25
CA TRP A 100 11.54 -18.63 4.32
C TRP A 100 11.49 -17.63 3.14
N ALA A 101 11.02 -18.06 1.97
CA ALA A 101 10.89 -17.21 0.78
C ALA A 101 9.63 -16.32 0.80
N PHE A 102 8.72 -16.53 1.77
CA PHE A 102 7.44 -15.82 1.79
C PHE A 102 7.60 -14.29 1.87
N PRO A 103 8.44 -13.72 2.74
CA PRO A 103 8.63 -12.26 2.80
C PRO A 103 9.10 -11.68 1.45
N SER A 104 10.09 -12.31 0.82
CA SER A 104 10.59 -11.88 -0.49
C SER A 104 9.51 -11.97 -1.58
N ASN A 105 8.72 -13.05 -1.58
CA ASN A 105 7.60 -13.23 -2.51
C ASN A 105 6.51 -12.18 -2.29
N LEU A 106 6.18 -11.84 -1.05
CA LEU A 106 5.22 -10.78 -0.72
C LEU A 106 5.69 -9.43 -1.27
N SER A 107 6.95 -9.06 -1.00
CA SER A 107 7.56 -7.84 -1.53
C SER A 107 7.50 -7.79 -3.07
N LYS A 108 7.86 -8.90 -3.73
CA LYS A 108 7.83 -9.03 -5.19
C LYS A 108 6.41 -8.88 -5.76
N ASN A 109 5.42 -9.56 -5.16
CA ASN A 109 4.03 -9.49 -5.62
C ASN A 109 3.42 -8.10 -5.40
N LEU A 110 3.72 -7.46 -4.27
CA LEU A 110 3.30 -6.08 -4.03
C LEU A 110 3.87 -5.14 -5.10
N ARG A 111 5.18 -5.18 -5.34
CA ARG A 111 5.81 -4.33 -6.37
C ARG A 111 5.28 -4.60 -7.77
N SER A 112 5.03 -5.88 -8.10
CA SER A 112 4.44 -6.26 -9.39
C SER A 112 3.05 -5.66 -9.58
N PHE A 113 2.21 -5.66 -8.54
CA PHE A 113 0.90 -5.03 -8.59
C PHE A 113 0.99 -3.51 -8.72
N LEU A 114 1.84 -2.87 -7.90
CA LEU A 114 2.03 -1.42 -7.95
C LEU A 114 2.53 -0.97 -9.32
N LYS A 115 3.51 -1.70 -9.89
CA LYS A 115 4.01 -1.42 -11.24
C LYS A 115 2.92 -1.57 -12.30
N ALA A 116 2.16 -2.67 -12.29
CA ALA A 116 1.08 -2.88 -13.25
C ALA A 116 0.01 -1.78 -13.14
N SER A 117 -0.31 -1.35 -11.91
CA SER A 117 -1.23 -0.24 -11.66
C SER A 117 -0.71 1.08 -12.23
N MET A 118 0.57 1.41 -11.99
CA MET A 118 1.20 2.63 -12.53
C MET A 118 1.29 2.61 -14.06
N ASP A 119 1.66 1.48 -14.65
CA ASP A 119 1.74 1.34 -16.10
C ASP A 119 0.34 1.51 -16.76
N ALA A 120 -0.70 0.98 -16.12
CA ALA A 120 -2.08 1.16 -16.57
C ALA A 120 -2.54 2.62 -16.45
N GLU A 121 -2.23 3.27 -15.34
CA GLU A 121 -2.50 4.68 -15.09
C GLU A 121 -1.83 5.58 -16.14
N GLN A 122 -0.53 5.34 -16.41
CA GLN A 122 0.23 6.10 -17.40
C GLN A 122 -0.31 5.94 -18.83
N ARG A 123 -0.76 4.72 -19.19
CA ARG A 123 -1.39 4.50 -20.49
C ARG A 123 -2.66 5.33 -20.70
N GLN A 124 -3.31 5.75 -19.61
CA GLN A 124 -4.48 6.64 -19.65
C GLN A 124 -4.12 8.13 -19.55
N GLY A 125 -2.84 8.48 -19.54
CA GLY A 125 -2.38 9.86 -19.37
C GLY A 125 -2.61 10.41 -17.95
N LEU A 126 -2.82 9.51 -16.96
CA LEU A 126 -3.02 9.86 -15.57
C LEU A 126 -1.71 9.70 -14.79
N SER A 127 -1.66 10.31 -13.61
CA SER A 127 -0.55 10.13 -12.67
C SER A 127 -1.06 10.26 -11.24
N SER A 128 -0.65 9.33 -10.38
CA SER A 128 -0.95 9.37 -8.95
C SER A 128 -0.24 10.51 -8.24
N GLY A 129 -0.87 11.01 -7.20
CA GLY A 129 -0.31 12.01 -6.31
C GLY A 129 0.79 11.49 -5.38
N VAL A 130 0.98 12.16 -4.26
CA VAL A 130 2.00 11.82 -3.26
C VAL A 130 1.57 10.70 -2.31
N SER A 131 0.26 10.48 -2.15
CA SER A 131 -0.28 9.54 -1.16
C SER A 131 0.21 8.09 -1.35
N PRO A 132 0.29 7.52 -2.56
CA PRO A 132 0.88 6.19 -2.76
C PRO A 132 2.34 6.11 -2.35
N LYS A 133 3.14 7.16 -2.58
CA LYS A 133 4.56 7.20 -2.16
C LYS A 133 4.68 7.15 -0.65
N ILE A 134 3.86 7.92 0.07
CA ILE A 134 3.81 7.91 1.54
C ILE A 134 3.42 6.52 2.05
N GLN A 135 2.38 5.93 1.45
CA GLN A 135 1.92 4.61 1.88
C GLN A 135 2.95 3.51 1.57
N TYR A 136 3.63 3.58 0.44
CA TYR A 136 4.70 2.66 0.08
C TYR A 136 5.90 2.77 1.04
N LEU A 137 6.30 3.98 1.39
CA LEU A 137 7.36 4.20 2.38
C LEU A 137 6.98 3.66 3.77
N MET A 138 5.73 3.84 4.18
CA MET A 138 5.21 3.23 5.41
C MET A 138 5.26 1.70 5.36
N THR A 139 4.95 1.11 4.20
CA THR A 139 5.02 -0.34 4.00
C THR A 139 6.45 -0.86 4.07
N GLN A 140 7.43 -0.14 3.52
CA GLN A 140 8.86 -0.46 3.67
C GLN A 140 9.29 -0.42 5.14
N TYR A 141 8.84 0.60 5.88
CA TYR A 141 9.11 0.72 7.32
C TYR A 141 8.58 -0.50 8.10
N ILE A 142 7.30 -0.87 7.89
CA ILE A 142 6.66 -2.02 8.55
C ILE A 142 7.34 -3.32 8.14
N TYR A 143 7.70 -3.48 6.87
CA TYR A 143 8.41 -4.66 6.39
C TYR A 143 9.77 -4.80 7.10
N SER A 144 10.53 -3.73 7.20
CA SER A 144 11.83 -3.74 7.88
C SER A 144 11.72 -4.03 9.37
N ALA A 145 10.63 -3.60 10.01
CA ALA A 145 10.38 -3.86 11.43
C ALA A 145 10.06 -5.33 11.74
N TYR A 146 9.32 -6.01 10.85
CA TYR A 146 8.84 -7.37 11.12
C TYR A 146 9.51 -8.46 10.32
N PHE A 147 10.00 -8.18 9.11
CA PHE A 147 10.58 -9.18 8.20
C PHE A 147 12.04 -8.92 7.83
N GLY A 148 12.64 -7.85 8.33
CA GLY A 148 14.00 -7.47 8.02
C GLY A 148 14.13 -6.57 6.79
N LEU A 149 15.22 -6.66 6.04
CA LEU A 149 15.47 -5.76 4.91
C LEU A 149 14.43 -5.93 3.81
N PHE A 150 13.79 -4.83 3.45
CA PHE A 150 12.93 -4.77 2.28
C PHE A 150 13.78 -4.86 1.01
N GLU A 151 13.57 -5.91 0.22
CA GLU A 151 14.30 -6.08 -1.04
C GLU A 151 13.81 -5.06 -2.07
N ILE A 152 14.60 -4.02 -2.27
CA ILE A 152 14.32 -2.98 -3.25
C ILE A 152 14.96 -3.40 -4.57
N SER A 153 14.16 -3.57 -5.61
CA SER A 153 14.67 -3.72 -6.96
C SER A 153 15.28 -2.41 -7.43
N ARG A 154 16.53 -2.42 -7.84
CA ARG A 154 17.22 -1.26 -8.45
C ARG A 154 16.84 -1.04 -9.91
N GLU A 155 15.87 -1.79 -10.43
CA GLU A 155 15.58 -1.88 -11.86
C GLU A 155 14.81 -0.68 -12.42
N SER A 156 14.29 0.21 -11.57
CA SER A 156 13.48 1.34 -12.01
C SER A 156 13.73 2.58 -11.15
N PRO A 157 14.89 3.28 -11.36
CA PRO A 157 15.26 4.43 -10.54
C PRO A 157 14.32 5.64 -10.71
N ASP A 158 13.56 5.69 -11.81
CA ASP A 158 12.69 6.81 -12.16
C ASP A 158 11.28 6.72 -11.56
N ILE A 159 10.94 5.58 -10.94
CA ILE A 159 9.67 5.38 -10.27
C ILE A 159 9.86 5.09 -8.78
N TYR A 160 8.89 5.46 -7.96
CA TYR A 160 9.01 5.34 -6.50
C TYR A 160 9.20 3.90 -6.00
N LEU A 161 8.83 2.89 -6.80
CA LEU A 161 8.93 1.47 -6.43
C LEU A 161 10.37 0.94 -6.27
N GLY A 162 11.35 1.63 -6.80
CA GLY A 162 12.78 1.29 -6.64
C GLY A 162 13.51 2.20 -5.67
N GLN A 163 12.79 3.08 -4.98
CA GLN A 163 13.40 4.13 -4.16
C GLN A 163 13.28 3.82 -2.67
N THR A 164 14.33 4.18 -1.93
CA THR A 164 14.40 4.12 -0.48
C THR A 164 13.87 5.42 0.14
N GLU A 165 13.79 5.44 1.49
CA GLU A 165 13.48 6.63 2.28
C GLU A 165 14.36 7.82 1.91
N VAL A 166 15.65 7.61 1.65
CA VAL A 166 16.61 8.68 1.27
C VAL A 166 16.17 9.41 0.01
N GLN A 167 15.58 8.69 -0.94
CA GLN A 167 15.11 9.25 -2.22
C GLN A 167 13.67 9.75 -2.13
N LEU A 168 12.82 9.06 -1.37
CA LEU A 168 11.39 9.36 -1.29
C LEU A 168 11.07 10.53 -0.36
N ILE A 169 11.77 10.67 0.78
CA ILE A 169 11.51 11.74 1.75
C ILE A 169 11.58 13.13 1.11
N PRO A 170 12.64 13.50 0.38
CA PRO A 170 12.70 14.83 -0.25
C PRO A 170 11.58 15.07 -1.28
N GLN A 171 11.19 14.04 -2.04
CA GLN A 171 10.11 14.14 -3.02
C GLN A 171 8.76 14.37 -2.34
N ILE A 172 8.50 13.63 -1.25
CA ILE A 172 7.27 13.75 -0.49
C ILE A 172 7.22 15.13 0.20
N GLU A 173 8.32 15.60 0.79
CA GLU A 173 8.39 16.92 1.40
C GLU A 173 8.11 18.05 0.42
N ALA A 174 8.72 17.98 -0.76
CA ALA A 174 8.46 18.96 -1.82
C ALA A 174 6.98 18.99 -2.23
N ALA A 175 6.34 17.82 -2.33
CA ALA A 175 4.93 17.71 -2.70
C ALA A 175 3.99 18.13 -1.56
N VAL A 176 4.27 17.73 -0.31
CA VAL A 176 3.43 18.05 0.87
C VAL A 176 3.58 19.51 1.29
N GLY A 177 4.77 20.10 1.12
CA GLY A 177 5.07 21.49 1.44
C GLY A 177 4.54 22.50 0.41
N SER A 178 4.20 22.05 -0.78
CA SER A 178 3.61 22.89 -1.81
C SER A 178 2.12 23.12 -1.51
N GLU A 179 1.72 24.32 -1.17
CA GLU A 179 0.31 24.71 -0.94
C GLU A 179 -0.58 24.47 -2.17
N THR A 180 0.02 24.41 -3.36
CA THR A 180 -0.64 24.14 -4.63
C THR A 180 -1.02 22.67 -4.84
N ALA A 181 -0.50 21.76 -4.04
CA ALA A 181 -0.66 20.31 -4.30
C ALA A 181 -1.96 19.70 -3.77
N GLY A 182 -2.92 20.50 -3.23
CA GLY A 182 -4.20 19.98 -2.74
C GLY A 182 -4.08 18.96 -1.59
N THR A 183 -2.92 18.86 -0.96
CA THR A 183 -2.64 17.89 0.11
C THR A 183 -3.43 18.28 1.37
N ASP A 184 -4.32 17.41 1.82
CA ASP A 184 -5.16 17.66 2.99
C ASP A 184 -4.35 17.69 4.31
N ALA A 185 -4.92 18.31 5.34
CA ALA A 185 -4.29 18.45 6.66
C ALA A 185 -3.99 17.07 7.30
N LYS A 186 -4.81 16.06 7.03
CA LYS A 186 -4.65 14.70 7.55
C LYS A 186 -3.43 14.02 6.95
N THR A 187 -3.20 14.16 5.65
CA THR A 187 -2.02 13.64 4.95
C THR A 187 -0.76 14.32 5.46
N ARG A 188 -0.76 15.65 5.65
CA ARG A 188 0.37 16.38 6.26
C ARG A 188 0.70 15.91 7.68
N THR A 189 -0.32 15.69 8.49
CA THR A 189 -0.14 15.19 9.86
C THR A 189 0.46 13.78 9.87
N ARG A 190 -0.07 12.87 9.06
CA ARG A 190 0.45 11.51 8.92
C ARG A 190 1.88 11.50 8.43
N TRP A 191 2.20 12.35 7.47
CA TRP A 191 3.56 12.49 6.98
C TRP A 191 4.54 12.90 8.07
N LYS A 192 4.18 13.90 8.90
CA LYS A 192 5.02 14.34 10.01
C LYS A 192 5.35 13.21 10.99
N PHE A 193 4.37 12.38 11.36
CA PHE A 193 4.59 11.23 12.24
C PHE A 193 5.47 10.18 11.60
N LEU A 194 5.20 9.80 10.35
CA LEU A 194 5.98 8.82 9.62
C LEU A 194 7.45 9.26 9.48
N LYS A 195 7.69 10.50 9.12
CA LYS A 195 9.05 11.04 8.99
C LYS A 195 9.84 10.94 10.30
N THR A 196 9.19 11.21 11.44
CA THR A 196 9.83 11.05 12.75
C THR A 196 10.19 9.60 13.03
N ALA A 197 9.28 8.65 12.75
CA ALA A 197 9.53 7.22 12.93
C ALA A 197 10.68 6.71 12.04
N LEU A 198 10.75 7.17 10.78
CA LEU A 198 11.84 6.80 9.86
C LEU A 198 13.21 7.31 10.35
N ALA A 199 13.28 8.52 10.90
CA ALA A 199 14.52 9.06 11.46
C ALA A 199 15.04 8.23 12.66
N ASP A 200 14.12 7.68 13.47
CA ASP A 200 14.49 6.81 14.59
C ASP A 200 15.02 5.46 14.13
N MET A 201 14.53 4.93 13.01
CA MET A 201 15.03 3.67 12.43
C MET A 201 16.49 3.79 11.96
N ASP A 202 16.84 4.84 11.25
CA ASP A 202 18.22 5.07 10.78
C ASP A 202 19.19 5.14 11.96
N SER A 203 18.78 5.74 13.07
CA SER A 203 19.61 5.81 14.28
C SER A 203 19.85 4.43 14.90
N SER A 204 18.87 3.54 14.91
CA SER A 204 18.96 2.19 15.46
C SER A 204 19.80 1.24 14.61
N VAL A 205 19.69 1.32 13.28
CA VAL A 205 20.51 0.54 12.32
C VAL A 205 21.97 0.96 12.40
N SER A 206 22.25 2.25 12.50
CA SER A 206 23.61 2.79 12.64
C SER A 206 24.26 2.33 13.94
N SER A 207 23.50 2.29 15.06
CA SER A 207 24.03 1.84 16.38
C SER A 207 24.37 0.35 16.40
N ASN A 208 23.60 -0.50 15.73
CA ASN A 208 23.84 -1.94 15.64
C ASN A 208 25.05 -2.27 14.73
N SER A 209 25.28 -1.51 13.67
CA SER A 209 26.46 -1.64 12.81
C SER A 209 27.77 -1.34 13.54
N THR A 210 27.74 -0.44 14.51
CA THR A 210 28.92 -0.10 15.32
C THR A 210 29.23 -1.16 16.38
N ARG A 211 28.20 -1.90 16.84
CA ARG A 211 28.36 -2.95 17.87
C ARG A 211 28.96 -4.25 17.32
N SER A 212 28.87 -4.50 16.01
CA SER A 212 29.42 -5.69 15.35
C SER A 212 30.93 -5.63 15.07
N LYS A 213 31.60 -4.52 15.40
CA LYS A 213 33.07 -4.35 15.20
C LYS A 213 33.87 -4.43 16.51
N ARG A 214 33.54 -5.34 17.43
CA ARG A 214 34.50 -5.68 18.50
C ARG A 214 35.34 -6.85 18.04
N PRO A 215 36.67 -6.69 17.90
CA PRO A 215 37.56 -7.81 17.65
C PRO A 215 37.65 -8.65 18.91
N PHE A 216 37.73 -9.94 18.73
CA PHE A 216 38.15 -10.92 19.76
C PHE A 216 39.62 -10.77 20.07
#